data_df00a41f868e1ab00c648add343ac16f
#
_entry.id   df00a41f868e1ab00c648add343ac16f
#
_cell.length_a   1.000
_cell.length_b   1.000
_cell.length_c   1.000
_cell.angle_alpha   90.00
_cell.angle_beta   90.00
_cell.angle_gamma   90.00
#
_symmetry.space_group_name_H-M   'P 1'
#
loop_
_entity.id
_entity.type
_entity.pdbx_description
1 polymer ?
#
loop_
_entity_poly.entity_id
_entity_poly.type
_entity_poly.pdbx_seq_one_letter_code
_entity_poly.pdbx_strand_id
1 'polypeptide(L)'
;QVLLAKRMGKKRIIAETGAGQHGVATATVCALMNMQCIVYMGKTDVERQHINVEKMKMLGAEVRPVTSGNMTLKDATNEAIRDWCCHPADTYYVIGSTVGPHPYPDMVARLQSVISEEIKKQLKEQEGREYPDYLMACVGGGSNAAGTIYHYIDDERVQIVLAEAGGKGIDTGFSAATIQLGKMGIIHGAKTLVIQNEDGQIEEPYSISAGLDYPGIGPMHANLAKQQRALVLAINDDEAIRAAFELTRLEGIIPALESAHALGALDKMRFKPTDIVVLTVSGRGDKDIETYLKESGTRTSLQ
;
A
#
# COMPACT_ATOMS: atom_id res chain seq x y z
N GLN A 1 -10.90 -11.88 5.24
CA GLN A 1 -12.08 -11.27 4.60
C GLN A 1 -12.87 -12.31 3.79
N VAL A 2 -12.27 -13.08 2.89
CA VAL A 2 -12.98 -14.09 2.07
C VAL A 2 -13.64 -15.18 2.93
N LEU A 3 -12.97 -15.66 4.00
CA LEU A 3 -13.58 -16.58 4.96
C LEU A 3 -14.78 -15.96 5.68
N LEU A 4 -14.70 -14.68 6.04
CA LEU A 4 -15.82 -13.93 6.62
C LEU A 4 -16.99 -13.87 5.63
N ALA A 5 -16.72 -13.50 4.38
CA ALA A 5 -17.73 -13.46 3.33
C ALA A 5 -18.44 -14.81 3.15
N LYS A 6 -17.69 -15.90 3.13
CA LYS A 6 -18.23 -17.26 3.05
C LYS A 6 -19.14 -17.60 4.25
N ARG A 7 -18.73 -17.23 5.47
CA ARG A 7 -19.56 -17.39 6.69
C ARG A 7 -20.83 -16.57 6.66
N MET A 8 -20.79 -15.39 6.01
CA MET A 8 -21.96 -14.53 5.78
C MET A 8 -22.86 -15.04 4.67
N GLY A 9 -22.54 -16.14 4.01
CA GLY A 9 -23.33 -16.69 2.89
C GLY A 9 -23.19 -15.94 1.58
N LYS A 10 -22.17 -15.07 1.47
CA LYS A 10 -21.88 -14.35 0.22
C LYS A 10 -21.35 -15.31 -0.84
N LYS A 11 -21.72 -15.08 -2.09
CA LYS A 11 -21.35 -15.93 -3.23
C LYS A 11 -20.32 -15.30 -4.14
N ARG A 12 -20.29 -13.98 -4.13
CA ARG A 12 -19.49 -13.16 -5.03
C ARG A 12 -18.56 -12.27 -4.23
N ILE A 13 -17.28 -12.29 -4.60
CA ILE A 13 -16.24 -11.43 -4.04
C ILE A 13 -15.87 -10.40 -5.09
N ILE A 14 -15.77 -9.14 -4.67
CA ILE A 14 -15.16 -8.09 -5.47
C ILE A 14 -13.99 -7.48 -4.73
N ALA A 15 -12.99 -7.02 -5.48
CA ALA A 15 -11.84 -6.30 -4.96
C ALA A 15 -11.42 -5.21 -5.94
N GLU A 16 -10.74 -4.18 -5.46
CA GLU A 16 -9.97 -3.24 -6.25
C GLU A 16 -8.49 -3.60 -6.21
N THR A 17 -7.72 -3.13 -7.19
CA THR A 17 -6.26 -3.24 -7.13
C THR A 17 -5.58 -2.19 -8.01
N GLY A 18 -4.41 -1.70 -7.59
CA GLY A 18 -3.52 -0.87 -8.39
C GLY A 18 -2.34 -1.70 -8.91
N ALA A 19 -1.37 -2.03 -8.04
CA ALA A 19 -0.21 -2.86 -8.40
C ALA A 19 -0.57 -4.34 -8.71
N GLY A 20 -1.81 -4.76 -8.48
CA GLY A 20 -2.28 -6.11 -8.76
C GLY A 20 -2.06 -7.11 -7.62
N GLN A 21 -1.26 -6.81 -6.60
CA GLN A 21 -0.92 -7.75 -5.53
C GLN A 21 -2.14 -8.14 -4.69
N HIS A 22 -2.96 -7.17 -4.30
CA HIS A 22 -4.21 -7.41 -3.58
C HIS A 22 -5.20 -8.24 -4.42
N GLY A 23 -5.30 -7.93 -5.72
CA GLY A 23 -6.12 -8.69 -6.66
C GLY A 23 -5.69 -10.15 -6.77
N VAL A 24 -4.39 -10.41 -6.91
CA VAL A 24 -3.83 -11.77 -6.96
C VAL A 24 -4.10 -12.52 -5.66
N ALA A 25 -3.87 -11.90 -4.50
CA ALA A 25 -4.13 -12.51 -3.20
C ALA A 25 -5.61 -12.86 -3.03
N THR A 26 -6.52 -11.94 -3.41
CA THR A 26 -7.97 -12.17 -3.36
C THR A 26 -8.38 -13.29 -4.31
N ALA A 27 -7.90 -13.28 -5.55
CA ALA A 27 -8.18 -14.31 -6.54
C ALA A 27 -7.69 -15.69 -6.07
N THR A 28 -6.50 -15.77 -5.46
CA THR A 28 -5.94 -17.00 -4.89
C THR A 28 -6.87 -17.62 -3.85
N VAL A 29 -7.33 -16.82 -2.90
CA VAL A 29 -8.22 -17.33 -1.84
C VAL A 29 -9.61 -17.66 -2.40
N CYS A 30 -10.11 -16.87 -3.35
CA CYS A 30 -11.39 -17.18 -4.01
C CYS A 30 -11.33 -18.49 -4.80
N ALA A 31 -10.23 -18.77 -5.51
CA ALA A 31 -10.02 -20.05 -6.18
C ALA A 31 -10.01 -21.21 -5.17
N LEU A 32 -9.26 -21.08 -4.08
CA LEU A 32 -9.22 -22.09 -3.00
C LEU A 32 -10.60 -22.34 -2.38
N MET A 33 -11.41 -21.30 -2.21
CA MET A 33 -12.73 -21.38 -1.56
C MET A 33 -13.88 -21.63 -2.54
N ASN A 34 -13.59 -21.76 -3.83
CA ASN A 34 -14.56 -21.90 -4.92
C ASN A 34 -15.62 -20.78 -4.89
N MET A 35 -15.17 -19.52 -4.86
CA MET A 35 -16.00 -18.33 -4.86
C MET A 35 -15.77 -17.52 -6.11
N GLN A 36 -16.84 -16.93 -6.65
CA GLN A 36 -16.73 -15.99 -7.77
C GLN A 36 -15.90 -14.78 -7.36
N CYS A 37 -14.94 -14.40 -8.19
CA CYS A 37 -14.02 -13.28 -7.94
C CYS A 37 -14.02 -12.31 -9.11
N ILE A 38 -14.27 -11.03 -8.83
CA ILE A 38 -14.15 -9.94 -9.79
C ILE A 38 -13.19 -8.91 -9.22
N VAL A 39 -12.19 -8.52 -10.00
CA VAL A 39 -11.19 -7.54 -9.60
C VAL A 39 -11.27 -6.32 -10.51
N TYR A 40 -11.56 -5.16 -9.92
CA TYR A 40 -11.53 -3.88 -10.60
C TYR A 40 -10.11 -3.34 -10.60
N MET A 41 -9.61 -2.92 -11.77
CA MET A 41 -8.27 -2.38 -11.94
C MET A 41 -8.30 -1.25 -12.96
N GLY A 42 -7.66 -0.13 -12.67
CA GLY A 42 -7.56 0.97 -13.63
C GLY A 42 -6.90 0.51 -14.93
N LYS A 43 -7.37 0.96 -16.09
CA LYS A 43 -6.81 0.55 -17.38
C LYS A 43 -5.31 0.85 -17.48
N THR A 44 -4.87 1.98 -16.97
CA THR A 44 -3.45 2.34 -16.89
C THR A 44 -2.66 1.33 -16.05
N ASP A 45 -3.22 0.89 -14.93
CA ASP A 45 -2.59 -0.09 -14.05
C ASP A 45 -2.58 -1.50 -14.67
N VAL A 46 -3.63 -1.88 -15.42
CA VAL A 46 -3.68 -3.14 -16.18
C VAL A 46 -2.52 -3.23 -17.15
N GLU A 47 -2.18 -2.14 -17.83
CA GLU A 47 -1.08 -2.07 -18.77
C GLU A 47 0.28 -2.12 -18.06
N ARG A 48 0.44 -1.36 -16.96
CA ARG A 48 1.69 -1.31 -16.16
C ARG A 48 2.00 -2.65 -15.46
N GLN A 49 0.97 -3.40 -15.07
CA GLN A 49 1.07 -4.57 -14.19
C GLN A 49 0.45 -5.83 -14.80
N HIS A 50 0.61 -6.01 -16.12
CA HIS A 50 -0.02 -7.08 -16.90
C HIS A 50 0.28 -8.49 -16.36
N ILE A 51 1.47 -8.73 -15.79
CA ILE A 51 1.85 -10.03 -15.20
C ILE A 51 0.88 -10.41 -14.07
N ASN A 52 0.49 -9.47 -13.22
CA ASN A 52 -0.47 -9.74 -12.15
C ASN A 52 -1.89 -9.94 -12.70
N VAL A 53 -2.24 -9.26 -13.79
CA VAL A 53 -3.52 -9.48 -14.49
C VAL A 53 -3.62 -10.92 -14.99
N GLU A 54 -2.56 -11.43 -15.62
CA GLU A 54 -2.55 -12.81 -16.10
C GLU A 54 -2.60 -13.83 -14.95
N LYS A 55 -1.91 -13.57 -13.83
CA LYS A 55 -2.02 -14.40 -12.62
C LYS A 55 -3.47 -14.47 -12.11
N MET A 56 -4.17 -13.33 -12.04
CA MET A 56 -5.57 -13.27 -11.60
C MET A 56 -6.49 -14.07 -12.53
N LYS A 57 -6.31 -13.96 -13.84
CA LYS A 57 -7.06 -14.74 -14.84
C LYS A 57 -6.80 -16.24 -14.71
N MET A 58 -5.54 -16.64 -14.55
CA MET A 58 -5.18 -18.06 -14.31
C MET A 58 -5.82 -18.63 -13.05
N LEU A 59 -6.03 -17.80 -12.03
CA LEU A 59 -6.74 -18.16 -10.80
C LEU A 59 -8.28 -18.16 -10.95
N GLY A 60 -8.79 -17.87 -12.14
CA GLY A 60 -10.21 -17.87 -12.43
C GLY A 60 -10.95 -16.57 -12.06
N ALA A 61 -10.24 -15.50 -11.72
CA ALA A 61 -10.85 -14.21 -11.47
C ALA A 61 -11.14 -13.46 -12.78
N GLU A 62 -12.26 -12.74 -12.80
CA GLU A 62 -12.58 -11.77 -13.83
C GLU A 62 -11.89 -10.44 -13.49
N VAL A 63 -11.00 -9.96 -14.36
CA VAL A 63 -10.41 -8.62 -14.21
C VAL A 63 -11.19 -7.64 -15.06
N ARG A 64 -11.75 -6.60 -14.43
CA ARG A 64 -12.51 -5.52 -15.08
C ARG A 64 -11.68 -4.25 -15.17
N PRO A 65 -11.20 -3.88 -16.38
CA PRO A 65 -10.50 -2.62 -16.57
C PRO A 65 -11.48 -1.44 -16.38
N VAL A 66 -11.07 -0.47 -15.55
CA VAL A 66 -11.82 0.76 -15.33
C VAL A 66 -11.26 1.85 -16.22
N THR A 67 -12.14 2.45 -17.04
CA THR A 67 -11.78 3.48 -18.04
C THR A 67 -12.30 4.87 -17.68
N SER A 68 -12.94 5.03 -16.53
CA SER A 68 -13.39 6.32 -16.00
C SER A 68 -12.25 7.03 -15.25
N GLY A 69 -12.34 8.35 -15.14
CA GLY A 69 -11.35 9.17 -14.43
C GLY A 69 -9.95 9.05 -15.00
N ASN A 70 -8.95 8.93 -14.14
CA ASN A 70 -7.54 8.78 -14.52
C ASN A 70 -7.15 7.33 -14.78
N MET A 71 -8.12 6.42 -14.70
CA MET A 71 -7.93 4.98 -14.98
C MET A 71 -6.87 4.32 -14.06
N THR A 72 -6.83 4.74 -12.79
CA THR A 72 -5.89 4.26 -11.75
C THR A 72 -6.63 3.65 -10.56
N LEU A 73 -5.90 3.30 -9.50
CA LEU A 73 -6.43 2.68 -8.28
C LEU A 73 -7.63 3.42 -7.67
N LYS A 74 -7.63 4.76 -7.64
CA LYS A 74 -8.76 5.56 -7.13
C LYS A 74 -10.06 5.23 -7.86
N ASP A 75 -10.00 5.15 -9.18
CA ASP A 75 -11.18 4.90 -10.01
C ASP A 75 -11.62 3.43 -9.94
N ALA A 76 -10.67 2.51 -9.83
CA ALA A 76 -10.95 1.10 -9.55
C ALA A 76 -11.71 0.93 -8.22
N THR A 77 -11.30 1.65 -7.18
CA THR A 77 -11.99 1.67 -5.87
C THR A 77 -13.41 2.24 -6.00
N ASN A 78 -13.59 3.31 -6.76
CA ASN A 78 -14.91 3.89 -7.02
C ASN A 78 -15.85 2.88 -7.68
N GLU A 79 -15.38 2.16 -8.70
CA GLU A 79 -16.22 1.16 -9.40
C GLU A 79 -16.53 -0.04 -8.50
N ALA A 80 -15.56 -0.52 -7.72
CA ALA A 80 -15.79 -1.59 -6.76
C ALA A 80 -16.86 -1.20 -5.71
N ILE A 81 -16.80 0.03 -5.19
CA ILE A 81 -17.83 0.54 -4.24
C ILE A 81 -19.20 0.64 -4.92
N ARG A 82 -19.29 1.13 -6.17
CA ARG A 82 -20.55 1.22 -6.91
C ARG A 82 -21.17 -0.16 -7.10
N ASP A 83 -20.39 -1.12 -7.56
CA ASP A 83 -20.86 -2.50 -7.75
C ASP A 83 -21.32 -3.11 -6.41
N TRP A 84 -20.55 -2.94 -5.35
CA TRP A 84 -20.93 -3.42 -4.03
C TRP A 84 -22.24 -2.83 -3.54
N CYS A 85 -22.43 -1.52 -3.69
CA CYS A 85 -23.69 -0.85 -3.31
C CYS A 85 -24.89 -1.34 -4.11
N CYS A 86 -24.67 -1.75 -5.37
CA CYS A 86 -25.75 -2.31 -6.21
C CYS A 86 -26.10 -3.78 -5.88
N HIS A 87 -25.17 -4.54 -5.27
CA HIS A 87 -25.32 -5.98 -5.02
C HIS A 87 -25.02 -6.38 -3.56
N PRO A 88 -25.62 -5.70 -2.56
CA PRO A 88 -25.23 -5.91 -1.15
C PRO A 88 -25.69 -7.29 -0.61
N ALA A 89 -26.67 -7.93 -1.24
CA ALA A 89 -27.21 -9.20 -0.74
C ALA A 89 -26.24 -10.36 -0.89
N ASP A 90 -25.61 -10.51 -2.04
CA ASP A 90 -24.79 -11.67 -2.40
C ASP A 90 -23.29 -11.37 -2.55
N THR A 91 -22.91 -10.11 -2.57
CA THR A 91 -21.55 -9.63 -2.82
C THR A 91 -20.88 -9.18 -1.53
N TYR A 92 -19.61 -9.52 -1.39
CA TYR A 92 -18.72 -8.98 -0.36
C TYR A 92 -17.56 -8.24 -1.01
N TYR A 93 -17.33 -7.01 -0.56
CA TYR A 93 -16.19 -6.22 -1.00
C TYR A 93 -14.99 -6.51 -0.10
N VAL A 94 -13.97 -7.15 -0.68
CA VAL A 94 -12.68 -7.37 -0.04
C VAL A 94 -11.79 -6.17 -0.31
N ILE A 95 -11.90 -5.15 0.54
CA ILE A 95 -11.10 -3.94 0.41
C ILE A 95 -9.64 -4.22 0.74
N GLY A 96 -8.73 -3.70 -0.10
CA GLY A 96 -7.29 -3.99 -0.04
C GLY A 96 -6.49 -3.11 0.88
N SER A 97 -7.09 -2.10 1.47
CA SER A 97 -6.37 -1.13 2.29
C SER A 97 -7.15 -0.68 3.52
N THR A 98 -6.52 0.12 4.38
CA THR A 98 -7.15 0.72 5.57
C THR A 98 -7.91 2.00 5.21
N VAL A 99 -8.59 1.99 4.09
CA VAL A 99 -9.43 3.07 3.56
C VAL A 99 -10.89 2.64 3.52
N GLY A 100 -11.77 3.49 3.03
CA GLY A 100 -13.19 3.19 2.95
C GLY A 100 -13.97 3.53 4.22
N PRO A 101 -15.30 3.29 4.22
CA PRO A 101 -16.16 3.61 5.35
C PRO A 101 -15.90 2.68 6.53
N HIS A 102 -16.26 3.13 7.74
CA HIS A 102 -16.26 2.24 8.90
C HIS A 102 -17.18 1.02 8.61
N PRO A 103 -16.77 -0.22 8.97
CA PRO A 103 -15.62 -0.61 9.81
C PRO A 103 -14.36 -1.03 9.02
N TYR A 104 -14.30 -0.81 7.71
CA TYR A 104 -13.20 -1.34 6.89
C TYR A 104 -11.79 -0.95 7.36
N PRO A 105 -11.48 0.31 7.70
CA PRO A 105 -10.12 0.64 8.16
C PRO A 105 -9.69 -0.16 9.39
N ASP A 106 -10.57 -0.28 10.39
CA ASP A 106 -10.29 -1.05 11.61
C ASP A 106 -10.21 -2.56 11.32
N MET A 107 -11.15 -3.08 10.53
CA MET A 107 -11.18 -4.50 10.17
C MET A 107 -9.91 -4.92 9.40
N VAL A 108 -9.50 -4.12 8.41
CA VAL A 108 -8.29 -4.42 7.65
C VAL A 108 -7.04 -4.32 8.53
N ALA A 109 -6.94 -3.28 9.37
CA ALA A 109 -5.83 -3.13 10.31
C ALA A 109 -5.70 -4.35 11.24
N ARG A 110 -6.81 -4.81 11.81
CA ARG A 110 -6.84 -6.01 12.68
C ARG A 110 -6.44 -7.29 11.93
N LEU A 111 -6.95 -7.49 10.70
CA LEU A 111 -6.61 -8.66 9.92
C LEU A 111 -5.14 -8.65 9.45
N GLN A 112 -4.55 -7.48 9.26
CA GLN A 112 -3.13 -7.31 8.93
C GLN A 112 -2.22 -7.34 10.17
N SER A 113 -2.76 -7.23 11.38
CA SER A 113 -1.96 -7.13 12.62
C SER A 113 -1.14 -8.37 12.94
N VAL A 114 -1.37 -9.49 12.24
CA VAL A 114 -0.50 -10.67 12.30
C VAL A 114 0.97 -10.30 12.03
N ILE A 115 1.22 -9.28 11.19
CA ILE A 115 2.58 -8.79 10.91
C ILE A 115 3.25 -8.32 12.19
N SER A 116 2.62 -7.43 12.94
CA SER A 116 3.19 -6.90 14.20
C SER A 116 3.20 -7.94 15.34
N GLU A 117 2.28 -8.90 15.32
CA GLU A 117 2.30 -10.03 16.25
C GLU A 117 3.54 -10.92 16.02
N GLU A 118 3.82 -11.26 14.75
CA GLU A 118 5.01 -12.02 14.38
C GLU A 118 6.30 -11.23 14.62
N ILE A 119 6.33 -9.92 14.39
CA ILE A 119 7.46 -9.06 14.73
C ILE A 119 7.78 -9.16 16.22
N LYS A 120 6.80 -9.07 17.12
CA LYS A 120 7.00 -9.22 18.58
C LYS A 120 7.64 -10.56 18.91
N LYS A 121 7.10 -11.64 18.34
CA LYS A 121 7.60 -12.98 18.59
C LYS A 121 9.05 -13.14 18.11
N GLN A 122 9.33 -12.74 16.88
CA GLN A 122 10.65 -12.87 16.27
C GLN A 122 11.69 -11.99 16.97
N LEU A 123 11.35 -10.76 17.34
CA LEU A 123 12.25 -9.91 18.13
C LEU A 123 12.54 -10.51 19.51
N LYS A 124 11.55 -11.12 20.15
CA LYS A 124 11.78 -11.80 21.43
C LYS A 124 12.77 -12.95 21.29
N GLU A 125 12.66 -13.71 20.21
CA GLU A 125 13.54 -14.86 19.92
C GLU A 125 14.96 -14.42 19.53
N GLN A 126 15.10 -13.34 18.75
CA GLN A 126 16.38 -12.90 18.19
C GLN A 126 17.13 -11.90 19.06
N GLU A 127 16.41 -10.97 19.69
CA GLU A 127 16.97 -9.81 20.39
C GLU A 127 16.65 -9.80 21.89
N GLY A 128 15.87 -10.78 22.39
CA GLY A 128 15.48 -10.88 23.79
C GLY A 128 14.42 -9.86 24.24
N ARG A 129 13.95 -8.98 23.34
CA ARG A 129 12.89 -7.97 23.61
C ARG A 129 11.83 -8.00 22.53
N GLU A 130 10.59 -7.60 22.86
CA GLU A 130 9.43 -7.67 21.96
C GLU A 130 9.20 -6.40 21.14
N TYR A 131 10.08 -5.42 21.22
CA TYR A 131 9.93 -4.12 20.57
C TYR A 131 11.23 -3.64 19.94
N PRO A 132 11.17 -3.02 18.73
CA PRO A 132 12.31 -2.34 18.12
C PRO A 132 12.42 -0.91 18.66
N ASP A 133 13.50 -0.22 18.33
CA ASP A 133 13.61 1.24 18.53
C ASP A 133 12.87 1.99 17.40
N TYR A 134 12.96 1.47 16.18
CA TYR A 134 12.31 2.04 15.01
C TYR A 134 11.50 0.97 14.26
N LEU A 135 10.30 1.36 13.84
CA LEU A 135 9.40 0.52 13.06
C LEU A 135 8.99 1.28 11.81
N MET A 136 9.39 0.78 10.63
CA MET A 136 9.33 1.49 9.37
C MET A 136 8.48 0.74 8.34
N ALA A 137 7.62 1.46 7.63
CA ALA A 137 6.83 0.92 6.52
C ALA A 137 6.53 2.00 5.48
N CYS A 138 6.37 1.59 4.21
CA CYS A 138 5.81 2.47 3.20
C CYS A 138 4.30 2.64 3.42
N VAL A 139 3.76 3.79 3.01
CA VAL A 139 2.35 4.10 3.19
C VAL A 139 1.76 4.77 1.94
N GLY A 140 0.74 4.12 1.38
CA GLY A 140 -0.22 4.68 0.43
C GLY A 140 -1.59 4.66 1.11
N GLY A 141 -2.49 3.72 0.75
CA GLY A 141 -3.71 3.49 1.52
C GLY A 141 -3.47 3.01 2.96
N GLY A 142 -2.35 2.33 3.23
CA GLY A 142 -1.81 2.10 4.57
C GLY A 142 -1.99 0.68 5.14
N SER A 143 -2.38 -0.32 4.36
CA SER A 143 -2.64 -1.68 4.87
C SER A 143 -1.40 -2.34 5.48
N ASN A 144 -0.27 -2.36 4.77
CA ASN A 144 0.97 -2.95 5.29
C ASN A 144 1.49 -2.17 6.51
N ALA A 145 1.45 -0.84 6.46
CA ALA A 145 1.88 0.00 7.58
C ALA A 145 1.00 -0.24 8.82
N ALA A 146 -0.33 -0.34 8.66
CA ALA A 146 -1.24 -0.69 9.74
C ALA A 146 -0.88 -2.03 10.38
N GLY A 147 -0.68 -3.06 9.57
CA GLY A 147 -0.29 -4.38 10.07
C GLY A 147 1.04 -4.36 10.82
N THR A 148 2.01 -3.61 10.30
CA THR A 148 3.33 -3.45 10.90
C THR A 148 3.26 -2.79 12.28
N ILE A 149 2.48 -1.72 12.41
CA ILE A 149 2.49 -0.88 13.63
C ILE A 149 1.39 -1.22 14.64
N TYR A 150 0.42 -2.06 14.30
CA TYR A 150 -0.83 -2.24 15.06
C TYR A 150 -0.62 -2.43 16.58
N HIS A 151 0.25 -3.34 16.98
CA HIS A 151 0.52 -3.62 18.39
C HIS A 151 1.57 -2.69 19.03
N TYR A 152 2.03 -1.68 18.32
CA TYR A 152 3.03 -0.71 18.75
C TYR A 152 2.51 0.74 18.77
N ILE A 153 1.23 0.95 18.40
CA ILE A 153 0.65 2.29 18.28
C ILE A 153 0.79 3.07 19.60
N ASP A 154 0.52 2.41 20.72
CA ASP A 154 0.54 3.02 22.07
C ASP A 154 1.89 2.81 22.80
N ASP A 155 2.87 2.16 22.15
CA ASP A 155 4.18 1.92 22.76
C ASP A 155 5.15 3.07 22.43
N GLU A 156 5.27 4.02 23.35
CA GLU A 156 6.12 5.21 23.17
C GLU A 156 7.62 4.91 23.04
N ARG A 157 8.06 3.69 23.38
CA ARG A 157 9.46 3.25 23.18
C ARG A 157 9.81 3.06 21.72
N VAL A 158 8.80 2.86 20.86
CA VAL A 158 8.95 2.55 19.43
C VAL A 158 8.70 3.81 18.61
N GLN A 159 9.70 4.26 17.87
CA GLN A 159 9.52 5.34 16.89
C GLN A 159 8.91 4.76 15.62
N ILE A 160 7.69 5.19 15.29
CA ILE A 160 7.02 4.82 14.04
C ILE A 160 7.49 5.75 12.91
N VAL A 161 7.85 5.18 11.77
CA VAL A 161 8.26 5.91 10.57
C VAL A 161 7.41 5.45 9.37
N LEU A 162 6.72 6.39 8.74
CA LEU A 162 5.90 6.17 7.56
C LEU A 162 6.56 6.82 6.35
N ALA A 163 6.89 6.03 5.33
CA ALA A 163 7.48 6.51 4.10
C ALA A 163 6.41 6.67 3.02
N GLU A 164 6.16 7.90 2.60
CA GLU A 164 5.27 8.24 1.48
C GLU A 164 6.02 8.34 0.17
N ALA A 165 5.32 8.14 -0.95
CA ALA A 165 5.89 8.36 -2.28
C ALA A 165 5.96 9.86 -2.60
N GLY A 166 7.16 10.41 -2.57
CA GLY A 166 7.44 11.80 -2.94
C GLY A 166 7.46 12.06 -4.44
N GLY A 167 7.38 11.00 -5.27
CA GLY A 167 7.36 11.12 -6.72
C GLY A 167 8.61 11.83 -7.26
N LYS A 168 8.40 12.87 -8.06
CA LYS A 168 9.50 13.71 -8.56
C LYS A 168 9.94 14.80 -7.58
N GLY A 169 9.34 14.82 -6.40
CA GLY A 169 9.55 15.82 -5.34
C GLY A 169 8.24 16.45 -4.90
N ILE A 170 8.10 16.71 -3.60
CA ILE A 170 6.85 17.24 -3.01
C ILE A 170 6.44 18.61 -3.55
N ASP A 171 7.40 19.42 -3.99
CA ASP A 171 7.16 20.78 -4.50
C ASP A 171 6.92 20.82 -6.02
N THR A 172 6.88 19.67 -6.70
CA THR A 172 6.80 19.61 -8.17
C THR A 172 5.38 19.47 -8.72
N GLY A 173 4.41 19.17 -7.87
CA GLY A 173 3.07 18.76 -8.27
C GLY A 173 2.96 17.31 -8.74
N PHE A 174 4.08 16.57 -8.81
CA PHE A 174 4.14 15.15 -9.18
C PHE A 174 4.53 14.32 -7.96
N SER A 175 3.61 14.14 -7.01
CA SER A 175 3.83 13.46 -5.74
C SER A 175 2.56 12.77 -5.27
N ALA A 176 2.70 11.70 -4.50
CA ALA A 176 1.63 11.01 -3.77
C ALA A 176 1.82 11.08 -2.25
N ALA A 177 2.59 12.05 -1.74
CA ALA A 177 2.84 12.27 -0.31
C ALA A 177 1.61 12.90 0.37
N THR A 178 0.56 12.12 0.57
CA THR A 178 -0.76 12.58 0.99
C THR A 178 -0.79 13.14 2.40
N ILE A 179 0.02 12.62 3.34
CA ILE A 179 0.08 13.18 4.72
C ILE A 179 0.70 14.57 4.70
N GLN A 180 1.71 14.80 3.85
CA GLN A 180 2.43 16.07 3.79
C GLN A 180 1.70 17.14 2.96
N LEU A 181 1.05 16.74 1.87
CA LEU A 181 0.43 17.65 0.90
C LEU A 181 -1.09 17.75 1.04
N GLY A 182 -1.71 16.71 1.59
CA GLY A 182 -3.16 16.59 1.63
C GLY A 182 -3.84 17.54 2.62
N LYS A 183 -5.06 17.86 2.31
CA LYS A 183 -5.99 18.59 3.18
C LYS A 183 -7.09 17.63 3.64
N MET A 184 -7.79 17.97 4.74
CA MET A 184 -8.91 17.20 5.22
C MET A 184 -10.03 17.16 4.17
N GLY A 185 -10.41 15.98 3.74
CA GLY A 185 -11.43 15.74 2.73
C GLY A 185 -12.18 14.43 2.96
N ILE A 186 -12.99 14.04 1.97
CA ILE A 186 -13.72 12.76 1.97
C ILE A 186 -13.37 12.02 0.69
N ILE A 187 -12.89 10.78 0.85
CA ILE A 187 -12.61 9.88 -0.26
C ILE A 187 -13.10 8.47 0.11
N HIS A 188 -13.75 7.78 -0.82
CA HIS A 188 -14.24 6.39 -0.64
C HIS A 188 -15.04 6.17 0.66
N GLY A 189 -15.82 7.19 1.07
CA GLY A 189 -16.62 7.12 2.29
C GLY A 189 -15.89 7.32 3.61
N ALA A 190 -14.60 7.71 3.58
CA ALA A 190 -13.81 8.04 4.76
C ALA A 190 -13.45 9.53 4.79
N LYS A 191 -13.51 10.14 5.97
CA LYS A 191 -12.93 11.47 6.24
C LYS A 191 -11.46 11.29 6.60
N THR A 192 -10.56 11.84 5.77
CA THR A 192 -9.12 11.67 5.92
C THR A 192 -8.37 12.80 5.22
N LEU A 193 -7.03 12.72 5.14
CA LEU A 193 -6.23 13.60 4.30
C LEU A 193 -6.32 13.14 2.83
N VAL A 194 -6.47 14.12 1.94
CA VAL A 194 -6.62 13.89 0.49
C VAL A 194 -5.86 14.97 -0.26
N ILE A 195 -5.12 14.59 -1.31
CA ILE A 195 -4.51 15.54 -2.25
C ILE A 195 -5.64 16.16 -3.07
N GLN A 196 -5.84 17.46 -2.88
CA GLN A 196 -6.96 18.21 -3.48
C GLN A 196 -6.57 19.66 -3.74
N ASN A 197 -7.18 20.24 -4.77
CA ASN A 197 -7.02 21.64 -5.09
C ASN A 197 -7.78 22.56 -4.13
N GLU A 198 -7.81 23.86 -4.42
CA GLU A 198 -8.48 24.87 -3.58
C GLU A 198 -10.01 24.70 -3.57
N ASP A 199 -10.58 24.16 -4.65
CA ASP A 199 -12.01 23.87 -4.77
C ASP A 199 -12.43 22.54 -4.13
N GLY A 200 -11.49 21.81 -3.51
CA GLY A 200 -11.73 20.52 -2.88
C GLY A 200 -11.84 19.35 -3.86
N GLN A 201 -11.46 19.55 -5.14
CA GLN A 201 -11.42 18.48 -6.12
C GLN A 201 -10.15 17.66 -5.93
N ILE A 202 -10.28 16.34 -6.01
CA ILE A 202 -9.14 15.41 -5.87
C ILE A 202 -8.19 15.64 -7.06
N GLU A 203 -6.94 15.95 -6.76
CA GLU A 203 -5.88 16.03 -7.74
C GLU A 203 -5.26 14.66 -8.01
N GLU A 204 -4.66 14.52 -9.18
CA GLU A 204 -3.99 13.28 -9.59
C GLU A 204 -2.67 13.14 -8.81
N PRO A 205 -2.51 12.05 -8.05
CA PRO A 205 -1.23 11.76 -7.43
C PRO A 205 -0.24 11.28 -8.48
N TYR A 206 1.04 11.25 -8.13
CA TYR A 206 2.06 10.66 -8.97
C TYR A 206 3.04 9.84 -8.13
N SER A 207 3.26 8.60 -8.54
CA SER A 207 4.32 7.73 -8.04
C SER A 207 4.76 6.76 -9.14
N ILE A 208 6.05 6.46 -9.19
CA ILE A 208 6.59 5.34 -9.99
C ILE A 208 6.02 3.99 -9.52
N SER A 209 5.60 3.92 -8.26
CA SER A 209 4.98 2.76 -7.65
C SER A 209 3.45 2.80 -7.78
N ALA A 210 2.87 1.88 -8.54
CA ALA A 210 1.42 1.79 -8.73
C ALA A 210 0.64 1.55 -7.42
N GLY A 211 1.26 0.91 -6.41
CA GLY A 211 0.64 0.66 -5.11
C GLY A 211 0.63 1.86 -4.16
N LEU A 212 1.45 2.89 -4.43
CA LEU A 212 1.48 4.16 -3.68
C LEU A 212 0.86 5.33 -4.46
N ASP A 213 0.45 5.10 -5.70
CA ASP A 213 -0.19 6.08 -6.58
C ASP A 213 -1.67 6.27 -6.19
N TYR A 214 -1.90 6.91 -5.03
CA TYR A 214 -3.21 7.07 -4.43
C TYR A 214 -3.33 8.42 -3.72
N PRO A 215 -4.40 9.22 -4.00
CA PRO A 215 -4.52 10.58 -3.52
C PRO A 215 -5.04 10.71 -2.08
N GLY A 216 -5.22 9.61 -1.37
CA GLY A 216 -5.76 9.57 -0.03
C GLY A 216 -4.89 8.73 0.91
N ILE A 217 -5.27 8.68 2.17
CA ILE A 217 -4.59 7.85 3.18
C ILE A 217 -5.60 7.26 4.16
N GLY A 218 -5.26 6.13 4.76
CA GLY A 218 -6.08 5.54 5.83
C GLY A 218 -6.27 6.51 6.99
N PRO A 219 -7.50 6.65 7.53
CA PRO A 219 -7.78 7.57 8.65
C PRO A 219 -6.89 7.36 9.87
N MET A 220 -6.47 6.12 10.13
CA MET A 220 -5.55 5.78 11.22
C MET A 220 -4.20 6.50 11.03
N HIS A 221 -3.62 6.43 9.85
CA HIS A 221 -2.31 7.04 9.56
C HIS A 221 -2.39 8.57 9.57
N ALA A 222 -3.47 9.15 9.03
CA ALA A 222 -3.74 10.59 9.14
C ALA A 222 -3.80 11.05 10.59
N ASN A 223 -4.44 10.26 11.46
CA ASN A 223 -4.53 10.57 12.89
C ASN A 223 -3.17 10.43 13.60
N LEU A 224 -2.40 9.39 13.33
CA LEU A 224 -1.06 9.20 13.90
C LEU A 224 -0.10 10.34 13.51
N ALA A 225 -0.16 10.80 12.27
CA ALA A 225 0.61 11.96 11.83
C ALA A 225 0.16 13.24 12.53
N LYS A 226 -1.16 13.50 12.63
CA LYS A 226 -1.72 14.64 13.34
C LYS A 226 -1.32 14.67 14.82
N GLN A 227 -1.28 13.53 15.47
CA GLN A 227 -0.86 13.38 16.87
C GLN A 227 0.67 13.38 17.05
N GLN A 228 1.44 13.52 15.95
CA GLN A 228 2.91 13.41 15.96
C GLN A 228 3.42 12.07 16.53
N ARG A 229 2.58 11.04 16.48
CA ARG A 229 2.96 9.68 16.92
C ARG A 229 3.84 8.97 15.87
N ALA A 230 3.74 9.36 14.61
CA ALA A 230 4.55 8.85 13.53
C ALA A 230 5.37 9.97 12.87
N LEU A 231 6.64 9.69 12.60
CA LEU A 231 7.47 10.49 11.71
C LEU A 231 7.09 10.14 10.27
N VAL A 232 6.83 11.15 9.45
CA VAL A 232 6.46 10.95 8.04
C VAL A 232 7.54 11.51 7.13
N LEU A 233 8.05 10.67 6.22
CA LEU A 233 9.10 11.02 5.28
C LEU A 233 8.62 10.82 3.84
N ALA A 234 8.73 11.84 3.00
CA ALA A 234 8.53 11.70 1.57
C ALA A 234 9.85 11.21 0.93
N ILE A 235 9.74 10.14 0.16
CA ILE A 235 10.86 9.51 -0.56
C ILE A 235 10.57 9.63 -2.04
N ASN A 236 11.47 10.29 -2.77
CA ASN A 236 11.29 10.45 -4.22
C ASN A 236 11.67 9.17 -4.99
N ASP A 237 11.29 9.15 -6.28
CA ASP A 237 11.48 7.97 -7.13
C ASP A 237 12.95 7.56 -7.23
N ASP A 238 13.88 8.52 -7.33
CA ASP A 238 15.32 8.25 -7.40
C ASP A 238 15.88 7.65 -6.10
N GLU A 239 15.43 8.14 -4.96
CA GLU A 239 15.80 7.62 -3.64
C GLU A 239 15.32 6.19 -3.48
N ALA A 240 14.06 5.92 -3.87
CA ALA A 240 13.49 4.58 -3.80
C ALA A 240 14.22 3.58 -4.72
N ILE A 241 14.47 3.94 -5.97
CA ILE A 241 15.20 3.10 -6.93
C ILE A 241 16.61 2.80 -6.43
N ARG A 242 17.34 3.80 -5.91
CA ARG A 242 18.68 3.62 -5.37
C ARG A 242 18.67 2.62 -4.22
N ALA A 243 17.78 2.80 -3.26
CA ALA A 243 17.65 1.91 -2.10
C ALA A 243 17.26 0.47 -2.49
N ALA A 244 16.42 0.30 -3.52
CA ALA A 244 16.08 -1.02 -4.05
C ALA A 244 17.31 -1.74 -4.63
N PHE A 245 18.12 -1.05 -5.42
CA PHE A 245 19.36 -1.63 -5.97
C PHE A 245 20.38 -1.95 -4.88
N GLU A 246 20.44 -1.13 -3.84
CA GLU A 246 21.32 -1.37 -2.69
C GLU A 246 20.91 -2.65 -1.96
N LEU A 247 19.65 -2.80 -1.57
CA LEU A 247 19.15 -4.04 -0.96
C LEU A 247 19.40 -5.26 -1.86
N THR A 248 19.17 -5.11 -3.17
CA THR A 248 19.36 -6.21 -4.11
C THR A 248 20.82 -6.66 -4.16
N ARG A 249 21.77 -5.73 -4.11
CA ARG A 249 23.22 -6.05 -4.14
C ARG A 249 23.73 -6.61 -2.82
N LEU A 250 23.22 -6.13 -1.69
CA LEU A 250 23.67 -6.53 -0.36
C LEU A 250 23.05 -7.85 0.09
N GLU A 251 21.75 -8.05 -0.17
CA GLU A 251 20.97 -9.15 0.41
C GLU A 251 20.41 -10.13 -0.65
N GLY A 252 20.55 -9.82 -1.95
CA GLY A 252 19.95 -10.65 -3.02
C GLY A 252 18.42 -10.56 -3.08
N ILE A 253 17.81 -9.56 -2.44
CA ILE A 253 16.37 -9.36 -2.39
C ILE A 253 15.99 -8.23 -3.34
N ILE A 254 15.15 -8.52 -4.34
CA ILE A 254 14.56 -7.50 -5.21
C ILE A 254 13.24 -7.07 -4.59
N PRO A 255 13.16 -5.88 -3.95
CA PRO A 255 11.93 -5.42 -3.32
C PRO A 255 10.93 -4.90 -4.35
N ALA A 256 9.64 -4.88 -4.00
CA ALA A 256 8.66 -4.11 -4.74
C ALA A 256 8.99 -2.61 -4.64
N LEU A 257 8.61 -1.82 -5.66
CA LEU A 257 8.80 -0.35 -5.66
C LEU A 257 8.15 0.32 -4.44
N GLU A 258 7.03 -0.21 -3.97
CA GLU A 258 6.39 0.22 -2.74
C GLU A 258 7.35 0.10 -1.55
N SER A 259 7.94 -1.07 -1.35
CA SER A 259 8.86 -1.35 -0.24
C SER A 259 10.16 -0.56 -0.37
N ALA A 260 10.59 -0.26 -1.60
CA ALA A 260 11.76 0.56 -1.88
C ALA A 260 11.66 1.97 -1.27
N HIS A 261 10.45 2.54 -1.19
CA HIS A 261 10.24 3.82 -0.51
C HIS A 261 10.54 3.71 1.00
N ALA A 262 10.13 2.61 1.65
CA ALA A 262 10.49 2.40 3.05
C ALA A 262 12.02 2.28 3.24
N LEU A 263 12.71 1.60 2.33
CA LEU A 263 14.17 1.47 2.35
C LEU A 263 14.86 2.82 2.15
N GLY A 264 14.38 3.66 1.22
CA GLY A 264 14.92 5.00 0.98
C GLY A 264 14.81 5.93 2.20
N ALA A 265 13.89 5.64 3.12
CA ALA A 265 13.78 6.41 4.36
C ALA A 265 14.97 6.18 5.32
N LEU A 266 15.69 5.07 5.20
CA LEU A 266 16.89 4.81 6.01
C LEU A 266 17.97 5.88 5.80
N ASP A 267 18.17 6.35 4.57
CA ASP A 267 19.16 7.38 4.23
C ASP A 267 18.84 8.75 4.86
N LYS A 268 17.57 8.99 5.19
CA LYS A 268 17.13 10.25 5.82
C LYS A 268 17.19 10.24 7.33
N MET A 269 17.61 9.13 7.92
CA MET A 269 17.64 8.95 9.38
C MET A 269 19.05 8.75 9.91
N ARG A 270 19.18 8.89 11.23
CA ARG A 270 20.42 8.60 11.96
C ARG A 270 20.10 7.62 13.08
N PHE A 271 20.78 6.49 13.06
CA PHE A 271 20.60 5.42 14.04
C PHE A 271 21.86 5.31 14.93
N LYS A 272 21.65 4.89 16.15
CA LYS A 272 22.76 4.48 17.04
C LYS A 272 23.14 3.04 16.71
N PRO A 273 24.38 2.63 16.96
CA PRO A 273 24.81 1.23 16.72
C PRO A 273 24.03 0.18 17.51
N THR A 274 23.34 0.59 18.57
CA THR A 274 22.55 -0.28 19.45
C THR A 274 21.06 -0.29 19.10
N ASP A 275 20.63 0.55 18.17
CA ASP A 275 19.21 0.64 17.78
C ASP A 275 18.82 -0.58 16.95
N ILE A 276 17.67 -1.15 17.25
CA ILE A 276 17.02 -2.17 16.45
C ILE A 276 16.01 -1.49 15.54
N VAL A 277 16.22 -1.65 14.24
CA VAL A 277 15.34 -1.11 13.19
C VAL A 277 14.61 -2.27 12.52
N VAL A 278 13.31 -2.28 12.59
CA VAL A 278 12.45 -3.21 11.83
C VAL A 278 11.81 -2.46 10.68
N LEU A 279 12.10 -2.89 9.46
CA LEU A 279 11.54 -2.35 8.23
C LEU A 279 10.75 -3.43 7.49
N THR A 280 9.51 -3.14 7.18
CA THR A 280 8.65 -4.09 6.46
C THR A 280 8.91 -4.04 4.95
N VAL A 281 9.53 -5.08 4.42
CA VAL A 281 9.59 -5.34 2.97
C VAL A 281 8.29 -6.02 2.56
N SER A 282 7.29 -5.20 2.26
CA SER A 282 5.89 -5.62 2.08
C SER A 282 5.60 -6.33 0.77
N GLY A 283 6.52 -6.33 -0.18
CA GLY A 283 6.33 -6.96 -1.47
C GLY A 283 7.64 -7.23 -2.21
N ARG A 284 7.58 -8.15 -3.18
CA ARG A 284 8.69 -8.52 -4.05
C ARG A 284 8.60 -7.81 -5.39
N GLY A 285 9.76 -7.57 -6.01
CA GLY A 285 9.92 -6.72 -7.20
C GLY A 285 9.79 -7.44 -8.55
N ASP A 286 9.41 -8.71 -8.60
CA ASP A 286 9.24 -9.43 -9.87
C ASP A 286 8.23 -8.77 -10.82
N LYS A 287 7.26 -8.05 -10.29
CA LYS A 287 6.31 -7.24 -11.06
C LYS A 287 6.89 -5.93 -11.61
N ASP A 288 8.02 -5.47 -11.07
CA ASP A 288 8.59 -4.14 -11.30
C ASP A 288 9.91 -4.17 -12.09
N ILE A 289 10.33 -5.36 -12.55
CA ILE A 289 11.62 -5.55 -13.25
C ILE A 289 11.76 -4.63 -14.46
N GLU A 290 10.71 -4.46 -15.25
CA GLU A 290 10.75 -3.57 -16.43
C GLU A 290 11.02 -2.12 -16.03
N THR A 291 10.39 -1.65 -14.95
CA THR A 291 10.63 -0.30 -14.41
C THR A 291 12.07 -0.17 -13.90
N TYR A 292 12.57 -1.15 -13.14
CA TYR A 292 13.94 -1.15 -12.65
C TYR A 292 14.96 -1.13 -13.80
N LEU A 293 14.75 -1.91 -14.87
CA LEU A 293 15.64 -1.93 -16.04
C LEU A 293 15.63 -0.59 -16.79
N LYS A 294 14.46 0.00 -16.98
CA LYS A 294 14.32 1.31 -17.62
C LYS A 294 15.08 2.40 -16.86
N GLU A 295 14.89 2.46 -15.56
CA GLU A 295 15.55 3.47 -14.71
C GLU A 295 17.07 3.22 -14.59
N SER A 296 17.53 1.96 -14.57
CA SER A 296 18.96 1.64 -14.58
C SER A 296 19.65 2.01 -15.91
N GLY A 297 18.99 1.79 -17.05
CA GLY A 297 19.50 2.15 -18.39
C GLY A 297 19.66 3.65 -18.57
N THR A 298 18.76 4.44 -18.04
CA THR A 298 18.84 5.91 -18.04
C THR A 298 20.04 6.42 -17.23
N ARG A 299 20.45 5.70 -16.18
CA ARG A 299 21.60 6.08 -15.31
C ARG A 299 22.96 5.70 -15.89
N THR A 300 23.05 4.60 -16.67
CA THR A 300 24.30 4.19 -17.30
C THR A 300 24.73 5.14 -18.43
N SER A 301 23.80 5.91 -19.00
CA SER A 301 24.09 6.94 -20.01
C SER A 301 24.53 8.29 -19.42
N LEU A 302 24.54 8.44 -18.08
CA LEU A 302 24.95 9.65 -17.37
C LEU A 302 26.25 9.50 -16.57
N GLN A 303 26.91 8.33 -16.63
CA GLN A 303 28.26 8.07 -16.14
C GLN A 303 29.25 8.00 -17.31
#